data_9f4690d0fe982d365a90c4656399c264
#
_entry.id   9f4690d0fe982d365a90c4656399c264
#
_cell.length_a   1.000
_cell.length_b   1.000
_cell.length_c   1.000
_cell.angle_alpha   90.00
_cell.angle_beta   90.00
_cell.angle_gamma   90.00
#
_symmetry.space_group_name_H-M   'P 1'
#
loop_
_entity.id
_entity.type
_entity.pdbx_description
1 polymer ?
#
loop_
_entity_poly.entity_id
_entity_poly.type
_entity_poly.pdbx_seq_one_letter_code
_entity_poly.pdbx_strand_id
1 'polypeptide(L)'
;MTTERSPHQVSSSDQPKRLVVGWFSFTCCEDSTILLTELLNDHLDEWKEVIEFRHMKALKTNNSLAGLDVAFIEGAISSESQANEVQRIRENAKYVVAIGACACTGQPSTSRNQFVSDQLSERIRWYLSHFDYGKEVKSLGEVIQVDDVVRGCPMKVPSFFQMLDKYLDLFDIPQHG
;
A
#
# COMPACT_ATOMS: atom_id res chain seq x y z
N MET A 1 -22.29 -26.12 47.79
CA MET A 1 -21.55 -26.71 46.65
C MET A 1 -22.02 -25.99 45.40
N THR A 2 -21.30 -24.94 45.02
CA THR A 2 -21.55 -24.10 43.85
C THR A 2 -20.50 -24.46 42.82
N THR A 3 -20.93 -25.14 41.77
CA THR A 3 -20.06 -25.51 40.61
C THR A 3 -19.87 -24.29 39.72
N GLU A 4 -18.67 -23.72 39.74
CA GLU A 4 -18.21 -22.73 38.77
C GLU A 4 -18.05 -23.41 37.42
N ARG A 5 -18.79 -22.92 36.42
CA ARG A 5 -18.55 -23.27 35.00
C ARG A 5 -17.39 -22.46 34.47
N SER A 6 -16.32 -23.13 34.11
CA SER A 6 -15.21 -22.57 33.37
C SER A 6 -15.68 -21.96 32.03
N PRO A 7 -15.13 -20.79 31.59
CA PRO A 7 -15.45 -20.24 30.29
C PRO A 7 -14.90 -21.14 29.18
N HIS A 8 -15.75 -21.49 28.22
CA HIS A 8 -15.37 -22.20 26.99
C HIS A 8 -14.27 -21.39 26.26
N GLN A 9 -13.10 -21.99 26.13
CA GLN A 9 -12.11 -21.56 25.17
C GLN A 9 -12.67 -21.79 23.76
N VAL A 10 -13.05 -20.72 23.07
CA VAL A 10 -13.35 -20.74 21.64
C VAL A 10 -12.02 -21.01 20.92
N SER A 11 -11.92 -22.16 20.26
CA SER A 11 -10.77 -22.52 19.46
C SER A 11 -10.59 -21.53 18.30
N SER A 12 -9.38 -21.04 18.10
CA SER A 12 -8.99 -20.02 17.10
C SER A 12 -8.99 -20.52 15.63
N SER A 13 -9.71 -21.61 15.32
CA SER A 13 -9.68 -22.29 14.00
C SER A 13 -10.92 -22.02 13.13
N ASP A 14 -11.85 -21.14 13.53
CA ASP A 14 -13.14 -20.99 12.84
C ASP A 14 -13.41 -19.56 12.30
N GLN A 15 -12.35 -18.76 12.12
CA GLN A 15 -12.52 -17.49 11.42
C GLN A 15 -12.40 -17.70 9.90
N PRO A 16 -13.33 -17.14 9.10
CA PRO A 16 -13.23 -17.25 7.65
C PRO A 16 -11.91 -16.66 7.17
N LYS A 17 -11.30 -17.34 6.19
CA LYS A 17 -10.06 -16.90 5.57
C LYS A 17 -10.28 -15.55 4.90
N ARG A 18 -9.42 -14.57 5.17
CA ARG A 18 -9.47 -13.24 4.58
C ARG A 18 -8.14 -12.91 3.92
N LEU A 19 -8.19 -12.12 2.85
CA LEU A 19 -7.01 -11.58 2.19
C LEU A 19 -6.35 -10.54 3.11
N VAL A 20 -5.10 -10.77 3.49
CA VAL A 20 -4.35 -9.87 4.37
C VAL A 20 -3.68 -8.78 3.55
N VAL A 21 -4.17 -7.56 3.66
CA VAL A 21 -3.78 -6.43 2.83
C VAL A 21 -3.03 -5.35 3.62
N GLY A 22 -1.97 -4.81 3.00
CA GLY A 22 -1.34 -3.56 3.39
C GLY A 22 -1.57 -2.49 2.32
N TRP A 23 -1.94 -1.27 2.73
CA TRP A 23 -1.98 -0.08 1.89
C TRP A 23 -0.95 0.93 2.35
N PHE A 24 -0.10 1.39 1.42
CA PHE A 24 1.04 2.25 1.70
C PHE A 24 1.06 3.44 0.74
N SER A 25 1.33 4.64 1.28
CA SER A 25 1.52 5.86 0.52
C SER A 25 2.94 6.39 0.72
N PHE A 26 3.60 6.74 -0.39
CA PHE A 26 4.91 7.38 -0.40
C PHE A 26 4.80 8.79 -1.03
N THR A 27 5.73 9.17 -1.90
CA THR A 27 5.72 10.51 -2.50
C THR A 27 4.68 10.62 -3.62
N CYS A 28 3.50 11.17 -3.32
CA CYS A 28 2.39 11.42 -4.25
C CYS A 28 1.43 12.47 -3.70
N CYS A 29 0.32 12.70 -4.43
CA CYS A 29 -0.82 13.51 -3.99
C CYS A 29 -1.85 12.73 -3.16
N GLU A 30 -1.69 11.41 -3.02
CA GLU A 30 -2.58 10.48 -2.33
C GLU A 30 -4.00 10.35 -2.93
N ASP A 31 -4.19 10.76 -4.17
CA ASP A 31 -5.50 10.69 -4.84
C ASP A 31 -6.06 9.27 -4.92
N SER A 32 -5.21 8.25 -5.10
CA SER A 32 -5.67 6.86 -5.10
C SER A 32 -6.03 6.37 -3.70
N THR A 33 -5.38 6.87 -2.65
CA THR A 33 -5.75 6.60 -1.25
C THR A 33 -7.09 7.26 -0.91
N ILE A 34 -7.32 8.51 -1.36
CA ILE A 34 -8.61 9.21 -1.20
C ILE A 34 -9.71 8.42 -1.92
N LEU A 35 -9.48 8.03 -3.18
CA LEU A 35 -10.42 7.24 -3.96
C LEU A 35 -10.73 5.88 -3.29
N LEU A 36 -9.73 5.20 -2.73
CA LEU A 36 -9.97 3.98 -1.96
C LEU A 36 -10.86 4.23 -0.74
N THR A 37 -10.66 5.35 -0.03
CA THR A 37 -11.50 5.68 1.14
C THR A 37 -12.95 6.01 0.72
N GLU A 38 -13.16 6.57 -0.46
CA GLU A 38 -14.50 6.74 -1.05
C GLU A 38 -15.15 5.39 -1.39
N LEU A 39 -14.42 4.49 -2.02
CA LEU A 39 -14.90 3.12 -2.31
C LEU A 39 -15.23 2.35 -1.03
N LEU A 40 -14.50 2.57 0.07
CA LEU A 40 -14.80 1.95 1.35
C LEU A 40 -16.16 2.40 1.93
N ASN A 41 -16.67 3.60 1.60
CA ASN A 41 -18.00 4.00 2.03
C ASN A 41 -19.09 3.09 1.44
N ASP A 42 -18.90 2.62 0.22
CA ASP A 42 -19.89 1.82 -0.50
C ASP A 42 -19.69 0.30 -0.26
N HIS A 43 -18.44 -0.14 -0.04
CA HIS A 43 -18.05 -1.55 -0.01
C HIS A 43 -17.53 -2.05 1.35
N LEU A 44 -17.56 -1.23 2.42
CA LEU A 44 -16.93 -1.59 3.70
C LEU A 44 -17.53 -2.88 4.29
N ASP A 45 -18.84 -3.01 4.24
CA ASP A 45 -19.54 -4.16 4.84
C ASP A 45 -19.21 -5.47 4.12
N GLU A 46 -19.05 -5.41 2.81
CA GLU A 46 -18.65 -6.52 1.97
C GLU A 46 -17.15 -6.84 2.15
N TRP A 47 -16.30 -5.82 2.06
CA TRP A 47 -14.85 -6.01 2.11
C TRP A 47 -14.32 -6.48 3.46
N LYS A 48 -14.94 -6.08 4.58
CA LYS A 48 -14.52 -6.55 5.91
C LYS A 48 -14.69 -8.06 6.11
N GLU A 49 -15.57 -8.70 5.34
CA GLU A 49 -15.78 -10.15 5.39
C GLU A 49 -14.65 -10.91 4.66
N VAL A 50 -14.09 -10.31 3.60
CA VAL A 50 -13.11 -10.95 2.70
C VAL A 50 -11.71 -10.36 2.82
N ILE A 51 -11.53 -9.14 3.38
CA ILE A 51 -10.24 -8.44 3.51
C ILE A 51 -9.94 -8.16 4.98
N GLU A 52 -8.69 -8.40 5.37
CA GLU A 52 -8.09 -7.88 6.59
C GLU A 52 -7.11 -6.76 6.24
N PHE A 53 -7.47 -5.49 6.46
CA PHE A 53 -6.52 -4.38 6.36
C PHE A 53 -5.56 -4.43 7.55
N ARG A 54 -4.40 -5.07 7.38
CA ARG A 54 -3.38 -5.19 8.43
C ARG A 54 -2.53 -3.94 8.57
N HIS A 55 -2.29 -3.26 7.46
CA HIS A 55 -1.65 -1.95 7.42
C HIS A 55 -2.46 -0.98 6.56
N MET A 56 -2.93 0.11 7.16
CA MET A 56 -3.57 1.22 6.45
C MET A 56 -3.61 2.44 7.37
N LYS A 57 -2.62 3.31 7.27
CA LYS A 57 -2.46 4.48 8.15
C LYS A 57 -3.65 5.44 8.12
N ALA A 58 -4.37 5.52 6.98
CA ALA A 58 -5.57 6.36 6.85
C ALA A 58 -6.75 5.87 7.73
N LEU A 59 -6.81 4.57 8.06
CA LEU A 59 -7.94 3.98 8.81
C LEU A 59 -7.57 3.43 10.18
N LYS A 60 -6.29 3.15 10.43
CA LYS A 60 -5.85 2.42 11.63
C LYS A 60 -4.70 3.10 12.33
N THR A 61 -4.73 3.10 13.66
CA THR A 61 -3.60 3.48 14.50
C THR A 61 -2.60 2.34 14.68
N ASN A 62 -3.08 1.10 14.81
CA ASN A 62 -2.24 -0.08 14.97
C ASN A 62 -2.01 -0.76 13.63
N ASN A 63 -0.80 -0.64 13.10
CA ASN A 63 -0.39 -1.17 11.82
C ASN A 63 0.73 -2.19 11.97
N SER A 64 0.72 -3.26 11.15
CA SER A 64 1.76 -4.29 11.13
C SER A 64 2.12 -4.65 9.69
N LEU A 65 3.39 -4.97 9.45
CA LEU A 65 3.87 -5.50 8.18
C LEU A 65 3.85 -7.03 8.14
N ALA A 66 3.66 -7.70 9.28
CA ALA A 66 3.82 -9.14 9.36
C ALA A 66 2.76 -9.89 8.54
N GLY A 67 3.20 -10.76 7.62
CA GLY A 67 2.35 -11.72 6.93
C GLY A 67 1.32 -11.08 6.00
N LEU A 68 1.72 -10.08 5.23
CA LEU A 68 0.88 -9.51 4.17
C LEU A 68 0.77 -10.48 2.99
N ASP A 69 -0.44 -10.73 2.54
CA ASP A 69 -0.66 -11.42 1.28
C ASP A 69 -0.39 -10.47 0.12
N VAL A 70 -0.94 -9.26 0.17
CA VAL A 70 -0.76 -8.22 -0.85
C VAL A 70 -0.43 -6.88 -0.20
N ALA A 71 0.61 -6.22 -0.70
CA ALA A 71 0.92 -4.83 -0.40
C ALA A 71 0.57 -3.96 -1.61
N PHE A 72 -0.43 -3.10 -1.48
CA PHE A 72 -0.74 -2.04 -2.43
C PHE A 72 0.07 -0.80 -2.08
N ILE A 73 0.88 -0.33 -3.02
CA ILE A 73 1.82 0.78 -2.79
C ILE A 73 1.57 1.90 -3.78
N GLU A 74 1.17 3.07 -3.26
CA GLU A 74 1.02 4.31 -4.00
C GLU A 74 2.24 5.21 -3.78
N GLY A 75 2.60 5.99 -4.80
CA GLY A 75 3.64 7.01 -4.71
C GLY A 75 5.00 6.58 -5.28
N ALA A 76 5.81 7.58 -5.60
CA ALA A 76 7.20 7.42 -6.04
C ALA A 76 8.13 7.41 -4.81
N ILE A 77 9.33 6.91 -4.98
CA ILE A 77 10.34 6.82 -3.92
C ILE A 77 11.32 7.98 -4.07
N SER A 78 11.34 8.88 -3.10
CA SER A 78 12.08 10.14 -3.17
C SER A 78 13.19 10.30 -2.14
N SER A 79 13.40 9.31 -1.26
CA SER A 79 14.47 9.31 -0.26
C SER A 79 15.00 7.90 0.02
N GLU A 80 16.17 7.84 0.64
CA GLU A 80 16.80 6.58 1.06
C GLU A 80 15.96 5.89 2.15
N SER A 81 15.38 6.66 3.07
CA SER A 81 14.51 6.12 4.11
C SER A 81 13.26 5.46 3.52
N GLN A 82 12.64 6.06 2.50
CA GLN A 82 11.52 5.46 1.77
C GLN A 82 11.95 4.19 1.02
N ALA A 83 13.12 4.18 0.39
CA ALA A 83 13.64 3.01 -0.29
C ALA A 83 13.83 1.82 0.68
N ASN A 84 14.40 2.08 1.86
CA ASN A 84 14.55 1.06 2.91
C ASN A 84 13.18 0.57 3.44
N GLU A 85 12.20 1.46 3.61
CA GLU A 85 10.86 1.09 4.04
C GLU A 85 10.17 0.19 3.00
N VAL A 86 10.26 0.54 1.72
CA VAL A 86 9.69 -0.24 0.61
C VAL A 86 10.33 -1.63 0.52
N GLN A 87 11.64 -1.76 0.72
CA GLN A 87 12.32 -3.06 0.76
C GLN A 87 11.78 -3.93 1.91
N ARG A 88 11.61 -3.35 3.10
CA ARG A 88 10.99 -4.05 4.24
C ARG A 88 9.56 -4.48 3.97
N ILE A 89 8.77 -3.66 3.25
CA ILE A 89 7.41 -4.04 2.82
C ILE A 89 7.49 -5.24 1.88
N ARG A 90 8.39 -5.21 0.87
CA ARG A 90 8.57 -6.32 -0.07
C ARG A 90 8.92 -7.64 0.62
N GLU A 91 9.79 -7.60 1.63
CA GLU A 91 10.19 -8.77 2.41
C GLU A 91 9.06 -9.39 3.22
N ASN A 92 8.04 -8.61 3.57
CA ASN A 92 6.91 -9.01 4.41
C ASN A 92 5.60 -9.26 3.63
N ALA A 93 5.59 -9.02 2.32
CA ALA A 93 4.44 -9.23 1.46
C ALA A 93 4.71 -10.35 0.43
N LYS A 94 3.72 -11.22 0.21
CA LYS A 94 3.82 -12.24 -0.85
C LYS A 94 3.78 -11.60 -2.23
N TYR A 95 2.89 -10.61 -2.42
CA TYR A 95 2.74 -9.83 -3.65
C TYR A 95 2.79 -8.34 -3.39
N VAL A 96 3.34 -7.60 -4.34
CA VAL A 96 3.37 -6.13 -4.33
C VAL A 96 2.72 -5.59 -5.60
N VAL A 97 1.77 -4.69 -5.41
CA VAL A 97 1.03 -4.03 -6.48
C VAL A 97 1.32 -2.53 -6.46
N ALA A 98 1.86 -1.99 -7.56
CA ALA A 98 2.05 -0.56 -7.71
C ALA A 98 0.73 0.13 -8.09
N ILE A 99 0.34 1.15 -7.33
CA ILE A 99 -0.91 1.90 -7.49
C ILE A 99 -0.64 3.31 -8.02
N GLY A 100 -1.31 3.66 -9.09
CA GLY A 100 -1.26 5.01 -9.65
C GLY A 100 0.00 5.30 -10.47
N ALA A 101 0.03 6.45 -11.13
CA ALA A 101 1.13 6.82 -12.03
C ALA A 101 2.46 7.01 -11.30
N CYS A 102 2.44 7.58 -10.09
CA CYS A 102 3.65 7.83 -9.31
C CYS A 102 4.40 6.52 -8.98
N ALA A 103 3.70 5.49 -8.49
CA ALA A 103 4.31 4.20 -8.20
C ALA A 103 4.71 3.46 -9.48
N CYS A 104 3.84 3.47 -10.51
CA CYS A 104 4.07 2.69 -11.74
C CYS A 104 5.19 3.24 -12.63
N THR A 105 5.34 4.58 -12.70
CA THR A 105 6.24 5.24 -13.66
C THR A 105 7.11 6.34 -13.05
N GLY A 106 6.91 6.65 -11.78
CA GLY A 106 7.53 7.79 -11.11
C GLY A 106 6.93 9.16 -11.45
N GLN A 107 6.09 9.26 -12.49
CA GLN A 107 5.52 10.53 -12.96
C GLN A 107 4.31 10.97 -12.14
N PRO A 108 4.16 12.29 -11.88
CA PRO A 108 5.03 13.40 -12.32
C PRO A 108 6.24 13.65 -11.43
N SER A 109 6.39 12.99 -10.29
CA SER A 109 7.41 13.27 -9.26
C SER A 109 8.85 13.19 -9.79
N THR A 110 9.14 12.29 -10.75
CA THR A 110 10.46 12.14 -11.40
C THR A 110 10.82 13.32 -12.29
N SER A 111 9.90 14.24 -12.60
CA SER A 111 10.20 15.45 -13.38
C SER A 111 11.29 16.31 -12.71
N ARG A 112 11.39 16.26 -11.37
CA ARG A 112 12.47 16.98 -10.66
C ARG A 112 13.88 16.44 -10.97
N ASN A 113 14.02 15.20 -11.43
CA ASN A 113 15.31 14.60 -11.78
C ASN A 113 15.99 15.32 -12.97
N GLN A 114 15.22 16.14 -13.70
CA GLN A 114 15.74 16.96 -14.81
C GLN A 114 16.54 18.18 -14.33
N PHE A 115 16.38 18.57 -13.05
CA PHE A 115 17.11 19.72 -12.51
C PHE A 115 18.53 19.31 -12.10
N VAL A 116 19.51 19.88 -12.79
CA VAL A 116 20.94 19.65 -12.50
C VAL A 116 21.30 20.39 -11.21
N SER A 117 22.00 19.71 -10.30
CA SER A 117 22.35 20.23 -8.97
C SER A 117 23.05 21.59 -8.99
N ASP A 118 23.87 21.86 -10.01
CA ASP A 118 24.65 23.08 -10.14
C ASP A 118 23.82 24.31 -10.51
N GLN A 119 22.61 24.08 -11.04
CA GLN A 119 21.64 25.13 -11.40
C GLN A 119 20.67 25.46 -10.29
N LEU A 120 20.68 24.70 -9.18
CA LEU A 120 19.78 24.92 -8.08
C LEU A 120 20.24 26.09 -7.22
N SER A 121 19.29 26.95 -6.81
CA SER A 121 19.57 28.00 -5.83
C SER A 121 20.03 27.40 -4.48
N GLU A 122 20.78 28.18 -3.70
CA GLU A 122 21.22 27.75 -2.36
C GLU A 122 20.05 27.36 -1.46
N ARG A 123 18.93 28.08 -1.58
CA ARG A 123 17.70 27.79 -0.82
C ARG A 123 17.14 26.42 -1.16
N ILE A 124 17.09 26.04 -2.43
CA ILE A 124 16.60 24.71 -2.85
C ILE A 124 17.58 23.63 -2.37
N ARG A 125 18.88 23.83 -2.50
CA ARG A 125 19.89 22.89 -1.98
C ARG A 125 19.75 22.67 -0.47
N TRP A 126 19.49 23.76 0.28
CA TRP A 126 19.24 23.67 1.72
C TRP A 126 17.99 22.80 2.02
N TYR A 127 16.87 22.99 1.31
CA TYR A 127 15.67 22.16 1.48
C TYR A 127 15.95 20.68 1.16
N LEU A 128 16.65 20.39 0.08
CA LEU A 128 16.98 19.01 -0.31
C LEU A 128 17.81 18.30 0.75
N SER A 129 18.78 19.00 1.37
CA SER A 129 19.61 18.44 2.44
C SER A 129 18.89 18.34 3.78
N HIS A 130 17.95 19.28 4.07
CA HIS A 130 17.27 19.37 5.36
C HIS A 130 16.14 18.34 5.51
N PHE A 131 15.44 18.00 4.41
CA PHE A 131 14.26 17.13 4.42
C PHE A 131 14.51 15.70 3.92
N ASP A 132 15.74 15.24 3.93
CA ASP A 132 16.12 13.88 3.48
C ASP A 132 15.62 13.55 2.05
N TYR A 133 15.61 14.53 1.18
CA TYR A 133 15.32 14.27 -0.23
C TYR A 133 16.50 13.56 -0.90
N GLY A 134 16.28 12.40 -1.48
CA GLY A 134 17.24 11.70 -2.31
C GLY A 134 17.65 12.50 -3.55
N LYS A 135 18.77 12.16 -4.14
CA LYS A 135 19.27 12.81 -5.38
C LYS A 135 18.27 12.66 -6.52
N GLU A 136 17.61 11.53 -6.59
CA GLU A 136 16.63 11.17 -7.63
C GLU A 136 15.35 10.63 -7.01
N VAL A 137 14.25 10.87 -7.71
CA VAL A 137 12.97 10.19 -7.46
C VAL A 137 12.91 8.98 -8.39
N LYS A 138 12.45 7.85 -7.87
CA LYS A 138 12.34 6.58 -8.59
C LYS A 138 10.89 6.10 -8.59
N SER A 139 10.52 5.37 -9.64
CA SER A 139 9.32 4.54 -9.60
C SER A 139 9.51 3.37 -8.63
N LEU A 140 8.42 2.72 -8.22
CA LEU A 140 8.50 1.59 -7.30
C LEU A 140 9.32 0.43 -7.89
N GLY A 141 9.14 0.14 -9.19
CA GLY A 141 9.83 -0.93 -9.89
C GLY A 141 11.35 -0.73 -10.07
N GLU A 142 11.87 0.49 -9.88
CA GLU A 142 13.30 0.77 -9.86
C GLU A 142 13.95 0.46 -8.50
N VAL A 143 13.14 0.20 -7.46
CA VAL A 143 13.62 -0.04 -6.09
C VAL A 143 13.39 -1.49 -5.65
N ILE A 144 12.21 -2.05 -5.98
CA ILE A 144 11.83 -3.42 -5.62
C ILE A 144 11.17 -4.14 -6.79
N GLN A 145 11.07 -5.46 -6.70
CA GLN A 145 10.24 -6.24 -7.62
C GLN A 145 8.76 -5.95 -7.37
N VAL A 146 8.05 -5.55 -8.43
CA VAL A 146 6.60 -5.32 -8.47
C VAL A 146 5.96 -6.47 -9.23
N ASP A 147 4.92 -7.07 -8.67
CA ASP A 147 4.24 -8.22 -9.27
C ASP A 147 3.12 -7.79 -10.22
N ASP A 148 2.39 -6.72 -9.87
CA ASP A 148 1.29 -6.17 -10.68
C ASP A 148 1.20 -4.65 -10.58
N VAL A 149 0.41 -4.05 -11.48
CA VAL A 149 0.22 -2.59 -11.54
C VAL A 149 -1.25 -2.21 -11.76
N VAL A 150 -1.71 -1.20 -11.04
CA VAL A 150 -2.99 -0.50 -11.30
C VAL A 150 -2.67 0.93 -11.74
N ARG A 151 -2.78 1.20 -13.03
CA ARG A 151 -2.39 2.48 -13.64
C ARG A 151 -3.48 3.53 -13.48
N GLY A 152 -3.07 4.80 -13.57
CA GLY A 152 -3.95 5.98 -13.56
C GLY A 152 -3.42 7.08 -12.65
N CYS A 153 -4.04 8.26 -12.71
CA CYS A 153 -3.79 9.39 -11.81
C CYS A 153 -5.13 10.14 -11.64
N PRO A 154 -5.91 9.74 -10.60
CA PRO A 154 -5.75 8.58 -9.72
C PRO A 154 -5.90 7.22 -10.41
N MET A 155 -5.74 6.13 -9.67
CA MET A 155 -5.93 4.76 -10.16
C MET A 155 -7.30 4.59 -10.84
N LYS A 156 -7.36 3.74 -11.87
CA LYS A 156 -8.65 3.41 -12.51
C LYS A 156 -9.42 2.41 -11.66
N VAL A 157 -10.59 2.80 -11.17
CA VAL A 157 -11.45 1.96 -10.31
C VAL A 157 -11.74 0.57 -10.89
N PRO A 158 -12.15 0.41 -12.17
CA PRO A 158 -12.37 -0.93 -12.71
C PRO A 158 -11.12 -1.81 -12.70
N SER A 159 -9.93 -1.22 -12.92
CA SER A 159 -8.67 -1.97 -12.88
C SER A 159 -8.29 -2.36 -11.45
N PHE A 160 -8.64 -1.53 -10.47
CA PHE A 160 -8.44 -1.86 -9.06
C PHE A 160 -9.33 -3.02 -8.63
N PHE A 161 -10.63 -3.02 -8.99
CA PHE A 161 -11.52 -4.15 -8.71
C PHE A 161 -11.02 -5.43 -9.36
N GLN A 162 -10.65 -5.41 -10.64
CA GLN A 162 -10.07 -6.58 -11.32
C GLN A 162 -8.82 -7.11 -10.61
N MET A 163 -7.99 -6.20 -10.07
CA MET A 163 -6.80 -6.57 -9.31
C MET A 163 -7.16 -7.20 -7.97
N LEU A 164 -8.15 -6.64 -7.28
CA LEU A 164 -8.65 -7.17 -6.01
C LEU A 164 -9.24 -8.57 -6.20
N ASP A 165 -10.12 -8.75 -7.20
CA ASP A 165 -10.73 -10.03 -7.54
C ASP A 165 -9.66 -11.07 -7.87
N LYS A 166 -8.65 -10.71 -8.67
CA LYS A 166 -7.51 -11.59 -8.98
C LYS A 166 -6.84 -12.15 -7.71
N TYR A 167 -6.63 -11.31 -6.70
CA TYR A 167 -5.97 -11.76 -5.49
C TYR A 167 -6.92 -12.51 -4.54
N LEU A 168 -8.21 -12.15 -4.50
CA LEU A 168 -9.20 -12.95 -3.79
C LEU A 168 -9.26 -14.37 -4.35
N ASP A 169 -9.31 -14.52 -5.68
CA ASP A 169 -9.29 -15.82 -6.36
C ASP A 169 -7.97 -16.57 -6.11
N LEU A 170 -6.82 -15.89 -6.25
CA LEU A 170 -5.50 -16.52 -6.06
C LEU A 170 -5.31 -17.09 -4.65
N PHE A 171 -5.94 -16.48 -3.66
CA PHE A 171 -5.89 -16.92 -2.27
C PHE A 171 -7.10 -17.77 -1.84
N ASP A 172 -7.94 -18.20 -2.77
CA ASP A 172 -9.15 -19.00 -2.52
C ASP A 172 -10.05 -18.36 -1.43
N ILE A 173 -10.26 -17.03 -1.51
CA ILE A 173 -11.16 -16.29 -0.64
C ILE A 173 -12.56 -16.31 -1.24
N PRO A 174 -13.60 -16.84 -0.55
CA PRO A 174 -14.95 -16.88 -1.09
C PRO A 174 -15.49 -15.45 -1.28
N GLN A 175 -15.88 -15.11 -2.51
CA GLN A 175 -16.62 -13.88 -2.79
C GLN A 175 -18.10 -14.18 -2.53
N HIS A 176 -18.71 -13.50 -1.57
CA HIS A 176 -20.15 -13.55 -1.40
C HIS A 176 -20.78 -12.59 -2.41
N GLY A 177 -21.39 -13.17 -3.48
CA GLY A 177 -22.15 -12.44 -4.47
C GLY A 177 -23.47 -11.92 -3.93
#